data_e7ea87d672cb7e001603dcf760143181
#
_entry.id   e7ea87d672cb7e001603dcf760143181
#
_cell.length_a   1.000
_cell.length_b   1.000
_cell.length_c   1.000
_cell.angle_alpha   90.00
_cell.angle_beta   90.00
_cell.angle_gamma   90.00
#
_symmetry.space_group_name_H-M   'P 1'
#
loop_
_entity.id
_entity.type
_entity.pdbx_description
1 polymer ?
#
loop_
_entity_poly.entity_id
_entity_poly.type
_entity_poly.pdbx_seq_one_letter_code
_entity_poly.pdbx_strand_id
1 'polypeptide(L)'
;MQVDQLTGNIIGRYRLGGRAEVLPYATIHRAQVMADGRPVLLWSFAAPYCEATGFLEALQGIAGDRRAAGVPGLASVLEIGTSEVPLPLVYMVTQDAGRGFLVSLLQSGRAPGVITTAACVGRALDQLHERGLVHGDVQPAMVAVESSGNPMLVGYAVRRVVARLDPSAEWLRLSRGFRPPNANPSEPGTRADDLYGLAALTYYLLLGRPPAGGTATVPPRQARPEVPEHVDQAVMRALSTDPDARFSSAQEFLAALRARGANPRAPSARAAPPGPEANFPQSAHQDAGVSRPDRPTGPSGAGEFAGTVQLTPQPEPFREPEASSRSLVSLVPLEPYEMAPELRRRSGIVLLAALVVLALVLLVLSVTGRLYL
;
A
#
# COMPACT_ATOMS: atom_id res chain seq x y z
N MET A 1 -20.92 6.72 21.41
CA MET A 1 -19.50 6.59 21.78
C MET A 1 -18.74 6.64 20.48
N GLN A 2 -17.77 7.52 20.32
CA GLN A 2 -16.98 7.58 19.10
C GLN A 2 -15.91 6.49 19.14
N VAL A 3 -15.51 5.94 17.96
CA VAL A 3 -14.45 4.93 17.82
C VAL A 3 -13.16 5.33 18.52
N ASP A 4 -12.96 6.63 18.70
CA ASP A 4 -11.84 7.23 19.43
C ASP A 4 -11.74 6.86 20.92
N GLN A 5 -12.83 6.34 21.53
CA GLN A 5 -12.90 5.99 22.96
C GLN A 5 -12.73 4.50 23.22
N LEU A 6 -12.25 3.73 22.23
CA LEU A 6 -12.10 2.27 22.36
C LEU A 6 -10.85 1.83 23.14
N THR A 7 -9.91 2.73 23.43
CA THR A 7 -8.68 2.36 24.17
C THR A 7 -9.01 1.73 25.52
N GLY A 8 -8.39 0.60 25.83
CA GLY A 8 -8.62 -0.20 27.04
C GLY A 8 -9.79 -1.19 26.95
N ASN A 9 -10.66 -1.08 25.96
CA ASN A 9 -11.75 -2.02 25.75
C ASN A 9 -11.26 -3.35 25.17
N ILE A 10 -12.14 -4.35 25.27
CA ILE A 10 -11.93 -5.67 24.70
C ILE A 10 -12.87 -5.82 23.51
N ILE A 11 -12.31 -6.18 22.35
CA ILE A 11 -13.04 -6.55 21.15
C ILE A 11 -12.68 -8.00 20.82
N GLY A 12 -13.67 -8.91 20.88
CA GLY A 12 -13.42 -10.34 20.76
C GLY A 12 -12.39 -10.81 21.80
N ARG A 13 -11.25 -11.31 21.33
CA ARG A 13 -10.12 -11.77 22.18
C ARG A 13 -8.96 -10.77 22.27
N TYR A 14 -9.18 -9.52 21.87
CA TYR A 14 -8.16 -8.51 21.75
C TYR A 14 -8.39 -7.36 22.75
N ARG A 15 -7.37 -7.04 23.54
CA ARG A 15 -7.37 -5.84 24.37
C ARG A 15 -6.77 -4.69 23.59
N LEU A 16 -7.54 -3.62 23.41
CA LEU A 16 -7.10 -2.45 22.67
C LEU A 16 -6.17 -1.57 23.51
N GLY A 17 -5.05 -1.19 22.91
CA GLY A 17 -4.17 -0.14 23.36
C GLY A 17 -4.47 1.21 22.70
N GLY A 18 -3.48 2.09 22.63
CA GLY A 18 -3.60 3.39 21.98
C GLY A 18 -3.81 3.28 20.47
N ARG A 19 -4.30 4.37 19.90
CA ARG A 19 -4.41 4.52 18.44
C ARG A 19 -3.04 4.47 17.79
N ALA A 20 -2.93 3.72 16.72
CA ALA A 20 -1.72 3.60 15.92
C ALA A 20 -1.78 4.50 14.68
N GLU A 21 -2.95 4.56 14.02
CA GLU A 21 -3.22 5.41 12.85
C GLU A 21 -4.73 5.68 12.74
N VAL A 22 -5.09 6.80 12.09
CA VAL A 22 -6.49 7.15 11.83
C VAL A 22 -6.67 7.38 10.34
N LEU A 23 -7.52 6.55 9.75
CA LEU A 23 -7.92 6.64 8.35
C LEU A 23 -9.33 7.21 8.26
N PRO A 24 -9.71 7.80 7.13
CA PRO A 24 -11.07 8.32 6.97
C PRO A 24 -12.18 7.27 7.10
N TYR A 25 -11.84 6.00 6.94
CA TYR A 25 -12.79 4.87 6.95
C TYR A 25 -12.55 3.86 8.08
N ALA A 26 -11.45 3.98 8.81
CA ALA A 26 -11.10 3.07 9.91
C ALA A 26 -10.18 3.73 10.92
N THR A 27 -10.26 3.31 12.16
CA THR A 27 -9.22 3.60 13.16
C THR A 27 -8.41 2.34 13.41
N ILE A 28 -7.08 2.46 13.36
CA ILE A 28 -6.16 1.36 13.64
C ILE A 28 -5.65 1.51 15.07
N HIS A 29 -5.87 0.48 15.87
CA HIS A 29 -5.42 0.42 17.26
C HIS A 29 -4.27 -0.57 17.39
N ARG A 30 -3.30 -0.27 18.24
CA ARG A 30 -2.45 -1.30 18.79
C ARG A 30 -3.30 -2.17 19.70
N ALA A 31 -3.14 -3.46 19.63
CA ALA A 31 -3.87 -4.39 20.47
C ALA A 31 -3.01 -5.57 20.88
N GLN A 32 -3.46 -6.34 21.86
CA GLN A 32 -2.81 -7.54 22.32
C GLN A 32 -3.82 -8.68 22.35
N VAL A 33 -3.41 -9.84 21.89
CA VAL A 33 -4.17 -11.09 22.06
C VAL A 33 -4.20 -11.44 23.54
N MET A 34 -5.37 -11.60 24.13
CA MET A 34 -5.50 -11.81 25.59
C MET A 34 -4.88 -13.13 26.06
N ALA A 35 -4.79 -14.14 25.21
CA ALA A 35 -4.32 -15.47 25.58
C ALA A 35 -2.79 -15.53 25.75
N ASP A 36 -2.03 -14.82 24.93
CA ASP A 36 -0.57 -14.93 24.85
C ASP A 36 0.16 -13.57 24.87
N GLY A 37 -0.58 -12.46 24.94
CA GLY A 37 -0.01 -11.09 24.94
C GLY A 37 0.59 -10.66 23.62
N ARG A 38 0.46 -11.44 22.55
CA ARG A 38 1.03 -11.14 21.24
C ARG A 38 0.47 -9.84 20.70
N PRO A 39 1.36 -8.90 20.26
CA PRO A 39 0.92 -7.63 19.69
C PRO A 39 0.32 -7.83 18.28
N VAL A 40 -0.75 -7.08 18.03
CA VAL A 40 -1.46 -7.04 16.74
C VAL A 40 -1.95 -5.62 16.48
N LEU A 41 -2.32 -5.34 15.23
CA LEU A 41 -3.05 -4.13 14.85
C LEU A 41 -4.51 -4.51 14.63
N LEU A 42 -5.42 -3.82 15.31
CA LEU A 42 -6.85 -3.98 15.12
C LEU A 42 -7.42 -2.74 14.40
N TRP A 43 -7.97 -2.98 13.23
CA TRP A 43 -8.68 -2.00 12.41
C TRP A 43 -10.14 -2.04 12.79
N SER A 44 -10.70 -0.94 13.24
CA SER A 44 -12.12 -0.81 13.55
C SER A 44 -12.82 0.03 12.50
N PHE A 45 -13.85 -0.57 11.88
CA PHE A 45 -14.71 0.08 10.89
C PHE A 45 -16.07 0.33 11.53
N ALA A 46 -16.39 1.62 11.76
CA ALA A 46 -17.69 2.04 12.29
C ALA A 46 -18.67 2.37 11.16
N ALA A 47 -19.84 2.88 11.53
CA ALA A 47 -20.80 3.41 10.56
C ALA A 47 -20.14 4.45 9.62
N PRO A 48 -20.51 4.47 8.32
CA PRO A 48 -21.56 3.66 7.70
C PRO A 48 -21.09 2.24 7.27
N TYR A 49 -19.80 1.92 7.39
CA TYR A 49 -19.25 0.71 6.80
C TYR A 49 -19.72 -0.57 7.50
N CYS A 50 -19.78 -0.58 8.84
CA CYS A 50 -20.23 -1.77 9.58
C CYS A 50 -21.70 -2.13 9.28
N GLU A 51 -22.50 -1.18 8.82
CA GLU A 51 -23.92 -1.34 8.49
C GLU A 51 -24.13 -1.67 7.00
N ALA A 52 -23.10 -1.54 6.18
CA ALA A 52 -23.20 -1.73 4.73
C ALA A 52 -23.29 -3.22 4.39
N THR A 53 -24.33 -3.58 3.65
CA THR A 53 -24.55 -4.96 3.19
C THR A 53 -23.35 -5.45 2.36
N GLY A 54 -22.83 -6.62 2.70
CA GLY A 54 -21.72 -7.25 1.99
C GLY A 54 -20.32 -6.73 2.37
N PHE A 55 -20.21 -5.78 3.32
CA PHE A 55 -18.91 -5.26 3.74
C PHE A 55 -18.07 -6.32 4.46
N LEU A 56 -18.68 -7.04 5.41
CA LEU A 56 -18.01 -8.10 6.16
C LEU A 56 -17.51 -9.21 5.22
N GLU A 57 -18.36 -9.68 4.32
CA GLU A 57 -18.03 -10.73 3.35
C GLU A 57 -16.91 -10.28 2.41
N ALA A 58 -16.96 -9.02 1.95
CA ALA A 58 -15.92 -8.47 1.09
C ALA A 58 -14.56 -8.37 1.80
N LEU A 59 -14.54 -7.98 3.08
CA LEU A 59 -13.33 -8.00 3.90
C LEU A 59 -12.84 -9.43 4.15
N GLN A 60 -13.73 -10.36 4.47
CA GLN A 60 -13.40 -11.77 4.66
C GLN A 60 -12.80 -12.39 3.38
N GLY A 61 -13.24 -11.94 2.21
CA GLY A 61 -12.62 -12.28 0.93
C GLY A 61 -11.15 -11.87 0.83
N ILE A 62 -10.74 -10.76 1.45
CA ILE A 62 -9.32 -10.35 1.53
C ILE A 62 -8.52 -11.33 2.38
N ALA A 63 -9.01 -11.68 3.56
CA ALA A 63 -8.35 -12.63 4.47
C ALA A 63 -8.28 -14.04 3.87
N GLY A 64 -9.27 -14.42 3.09
CA GLY A 64 -9.35 -15.72 2.40
C GLY A 64 -8.43 -15.82 1.17
N ASP A 65 -7.86 -14.71 0.68
CA ASP A 65 -6.97 -14.75 -0.49
C ASP A 65 -5.59 -15.31 -0.12
N ARG A 66 -5.46 -16.62 -0.23
CA ARG A 66 -4.22 -17.35 0.07
C ARG A 66 -3.02 -16.88 -0.74
N ARG A 67 -3.24 -16.22 -1.88
CA ARG A 67 -2.16 -15.67 -2.72
C ARG A 67 -1.44 -14.52 -2.04
N ALA A 68 -2.13 -13.74 -1.21
CA ALA A 68 -1.54 -12.67 -0.42
C ALA A 68 -0.82 -13.17 0.83
N ALA A 69 -1.13 -14.39 1.28
CA ALA A 69 -0.51 -14.96 2.48
C ALA A 69 0.99 -15.19 2.30
N GLY A 70 1.78 -14.83 3.32
CA GLY A 70 3.22 -15.03 3.33
C GLY A 70 4.00 -14.19 2.32
N VAL A 71 3.43 -13.11 1.79
CA VAL A 71 4.18 -12.13 0.99
C VAL A 71 5.15 -11.38 1.90
N PRO A 72 6.48 -11.47 1.70
CA PRO A 72 7.45 -10.76 2.50
C PRO A 72 7.23 -9.25 2.42
N GLY A 73 7.20 -8.56 3.57
CA GLY A 73 6.96 -7.13 3.63
C GLY A 73 5.50 -6.71 3.48
N LEU A 74 4.56 -7.66 3.51
CA LEU A 74 3.12 -7.42 3.61
C LEU A 74 2.58 -7.96 4.93
N ALA A 75 1.87 -7.13 5.70
CA ALA A 75 1.22 -7.56 6.94
C ALA A 75 0.11 -8.58 6.65
N SER A 76 0.20 -9.74 7.28
CA SER A 76 -0.82 -10.78 7.17
C SER A 76 -2.10 -10.36 7.88
N VAL A 77 -3.25 -10.60 7.25
CA VAL A 77 -4.55 -10.53 7.89
C VAL A 77 -4.74 -11.80 8.73
N LEU A 78 -4.99 -11.63 10.01
CA LEU A 78 -5.08 -12.73 10.99
C LEU A 78 -6.53 -13.11 11.28
N GLU A 79 -7.42 -12.13 11.32
CA GLU A 79 -8.83 -12.31 11.65
C GLU A 79 -9.69 -11.17 11.13
N ILE A 80 -10.91 -11.45 10.78
CA ILE A 80 -11.96 -10.46 10.49
C ILE A 80 -13.23 -10.93 11.22
N GLY A 81 -13.88 -9.99 11.93
CA GLY A 81 -15.05 -10.28 12.72
C GLY A 81 -15.91 -9.05 12.99
N THR A 82 -16.95 -9.27 13.79
CA THR A 82 -17.85 -8.23 14.27
C THR A 82 -17.84 -8.16 15.80
N SER A 83 -18.18 -7.02 16.33
CA SER A 83 -18.40 -6.81 17.76
C SER A 83 -19.60 -5.89 17.94
N GLU A 84 -20.43 -6.20 18.95
CA GLU A 84 -21.55 -5.36 19.36
C GLU A 84 -21.18 -4.49 20.56
N VAL A 85 -20.10 -4.83 21.24
CA VAL A 85 -19.67 -4.17 22.49
C VAL A 85 -18.23 -3.70 22.31
N PRO A 86 -17.92 -2.44 22.65
CA PRO A 86 -18.77 -1.42 23.29
C PRO A 86 -19.72 -0.70 22.32
N LEU A 87 -19.60 -0.93 21.01
CA LEU A 87 -20.48 -0.43 19.95
C LEU A 87 -20.43 -1.38 18.75
N PRO A 88 -21.46 -1.39 17.89
CA PRO A 88 -21.45 -2.17 16.66
C PRO A 88 -20.29 -1.72 15.76
N LEU A 89 -19.44 -2.68 15.36
CA LEU A 89 -18.37 -2.45 14.42
C LEU A 89 -17.96 -3.75 13.72
N VAL A 90 -17.37 -3.60 12.54
CA VAL A 90 -16.58 -4.66 11.89
C VAL A 90 -15.12 -4.40 12.24
N TYR A 91 -14.37 -5.45 12.53
CA TYR A 91 -12.94 -5.34 12.77
C TYR A 91 -12.12 -6.29 11.89
N MET A 92 -10.92 -5.85 11.58
CA MET A 92 -9.89 -6.65 10.93
C MET A 92 -8.63 -6.61 11.80
N VAL A 93 -8.02 -7.76 12.01
CA VAL A 93 -6.77 -7.89 12.77
C VAL A 93 -5.65 -8.24 11.83
N THR A 94 -4.56 -7.48 11.90
CA THR A 94 -3.35 -7.72 11.13
C THR A 94 -2.14 -7.88 12.03
N GLN A 95 -1.08 -8.45 11.47
CA GLN A 95 0.21 -8.49 12.13
C GLN A 95 0.65 -7.08 12.53
N ASP A 96 1.18 -6.92 13.77
CA ASP A 96 1.82 -5.67 14.19
C ASP A 96 3.27 -5.61 13.69
N ALA A 97 3.66 -4.46 13.21
CA ALA A 97 5.02 -4.19 12.80
C ALA A 97 5.94 -3.81 13.99
N GLY A 98 5.39 -3.33 15.10
CA GLY A 98 6.12 -3.05 16.36
C GLY A 98 6.57 -1.61 16.54
N ARG A 99 7.20 -0.93 15.57
CA ARG A 99 7.69 0.46 15.74
C ARG A 99 6.60 1.52 15.50
N GLY A 100 5.60 1.23 14.69
CA GLY A 100 4.51 2.14 14.35
C GLY A 100 4.45 2.47 12.87
N PHE A 101 3.59 3.43 12.53
CA PHE A 101 3.36 3.84 11.15
C PHE A 101 4.40 4.85 10.66
N LEU A 102 4.69 4.81 9.37
CA LEU A 102 5.67 5.70 8.73
C LEU A 102 5.33 7.18 8.95
N VAL A 103 4.04 7.55 8.93
CA VAL A 103 3.59 8.92 9.19
C VAL A 103 4.06 9.43 10.55
N SER A 104 3.79 8.68 11.63
CA SER A 104 4.20 9.05 12.99
C SER A 104 5.73 9.05 13.17
N LEU A 105 6.42 8.14 12.48
CA LEU A 105 7.88 8.07 12.51
C LEU A 105 8.55 9.22 11.75
N LEU A 106 7.94 9.69 10.67
CA LEU A 106 8.37 10.89 9.95
C LEU A 106 8.26 12.14 10.83
N GLN A 107 7.12 12.31 11.50
CA GLN A 107 6.88 13.42 12.42
C GLN A 107 7.88 13.45 13.59
N SER A 108 8.31 12.28 14.06
CA SER A 108 9.28 12.15 15.15
C SER A 108 10.75 12.07 14.71
N GLY A 109 11.04 12.21 13.41
CA GLY A 109 12.40 12.10 12.87
C GLY A 109 13.03 10.71 12.96
N ARG A 110 12.21 9.65 13.14
CA ARG A 110 12.67 8.26 13.31
C ARG A 110 12.29 7.33 12.16
N ALA A 111 11.88 7.90 11.04
CA ALA A 111 11.52 7.13 9.85
C ALA A 111 12.75 6.48 9.20
N PRO A 112 12.58 5.31 8.58
CA PRO A 112 13.60 4.72 7.72
C PRO A 112 13.96 5.62 6.54
N GLY A 113 15.17 5.41 6.00
CA GLY A 113 15.63 6.17 4.82
C GLY A 113 14.75 5.97 3.59
N VAL A 114 14.79 6.95 2.68
CA VAL A 114 13.99 6.96 1.44
C VAL A 114 14.19 5.69 0.62
N ILE A 115 15.47 5.34 0.36
CA ILE A 115 15.81 4.16 -0.44
C ILE A 115 15.42 2.85 0.24
N THR A 116 15.61 2.76 1.57
CA THR A 116 15.20 1.59 2.36
C THR A 116 13.69 1.40 2.28
N THR A 117 12.92 2.49 2.49
CA THR A 117 11.46 2.45 2.40
C THR A 117 10.99 2.04 1.01
N ALA A 118 11.51 2.69 -0.03
CA ALA A 118 11.16 2.35 -1.41
C ALA A 118 11.51 0.89 -1.75
N ALA A 119 12.66 0.39 -1.28
CA ALA A 119 13.10 -0.98 -1.54
C ALA A 119 12.25 -2.03 -0.84
N CYS A 120 11.86 -1.81 0.43
CA CYS A 120 11.03 -2.77 1.15
C CYS A 120 9.61 -2.81 0.59
N VAL A 121 8.99 -1.63 0.39
CA VAL A 121 7.66 -1.53 -0.22
C VAL A 121 7.66 -2.07 -1.65
N GLY A 122 8.65 -1.71 -2.47
CA GLY A 122 8.76 -2.17 -3.85
C GLY A 122 8.88 -3.69 -3.97
N ARG A 123 9.68 -4.35 -3.12
CA ARG A 123 9.75 -5.82 -3.10
C ARG A 123 8.42 -6.48 -2.75
N ALA A 124 7.70 -5.94 -1.78
CA ALA A 124 6.38 -6.46 -1.43
C ALA A 124 5.39 -6.29 -2.59
N LEU A 125 5.43 -5.18 -3.32
CA LEU A 125 4.62 -4.95 -4.51
C LEU A 125 4.96 -5.93 -5.64
N ASP A 126 6.24 -6.13 -5.96
CA ASP A 126 6.63 -7.08 -7.01
C ASP A 126 6.16 -8.50 -6.67
N GLN A 127 6.28 -8.93 -5.41
CA GLN A 127 5.77 -10.23 -4.94
C GLN A 127 4.24 -10.36 -5.04
N LEU A 128 3.49 -9.29 -4.78
CA LEU A 128 2.04 -9.25 -5.03
C LEU A 128 1.75 -9.35 -6.52
N HIS A 129 2.44 -8.57 -7.34
CA HIS A 129 2.24 -8.48 -8.77
C HIS A 129 2.56 -9.81 -9.49
N GLU A 130 3.59 -10.54 -9.07
CA GLU A 130 3.91 -11.89 -9.56
C GLU A 130 2.75 -12.87 -9.32
N ARG A 131 2.01 -12.69 -8.23
CA ARG A 131 0.84 -13.51 -7.86
C ARG A 131 -0.47 -13.01 -8.48
N GLY A 132 -0.42 -12.01 -9.36
CA GLY A 132 -1.59 -11.40 -10.00
C GLY A 132 -2.43 -10.53 -9.06
N LEU A 133 -1.83 -10.03 -7.97
CA LEU A 133 -2.48 -9.19 -6.97
C LEU A 133 -2.02 -7.74 -7.09
N VAL A 134 -2.86 -6.82 -6.65
CA VAL A 134 -2.60 -5.37 -6.61
C VAL A 134 -2.92 -4.87 -5.21
N HIS A 135 -2.03 -4.07 -4.62
CA HIS A 135 -2.25 -3.50 -3.29
C HIS A 135 -3.36 -2.44 -3.32
N GLY A 136 -3.29 -1.51 -4.26
CA GLY A 136 -4.32 -0.52 -4.58
C GLY A 136 -4.35 0.72 -3.69
N ASP A 137 -3.46 0.81 -2.66
CA ASP A 137 -3.39 1.98 -1.76
C ASP A 137 -1.99 2.19 -1.19
N VAL A 138 -1.02 2.45 -2.06
CA VAL A 138 0.38 2.68 -1.65
C VAL A 138 0.57 4.13 -1.23
N GLN A 139 0.59 4.39 0.08
CA GLN A 139 0.73 5.73 0.67
C GLN A 139 1.37 5.63 2.08
N PRO A 140 1.88 6.73 2.66
CA PRO A 140 2.57 6.68 3.96
C PRO A 140 1.76 6.05 5.10
N ALA A 141 0.42 6.27 5.13
CA ALA A 141 -0.47 5.69 6.13
C ALA A 141 -0.66 4.17 6.00
N MET A 142 -0.26 3.58 4.85
CA MET A 142 -0.27 2.13 4.60
C MET A 142 1.11 1.50 4.75
N VAL A 143 2.06 2.21 5.36
CA VAL A 143 3.38 1.68 5.67
C VAL A 143 3.59 1.70 7.17
N ALA A 144 3.73 0.52 7.75
CA ALA A 144 4.18 0.34 9.12
C ALA A 144 5.68 -0.05 9.13
N VAL A 145 6.34 0.08 10.27
CA VAL A 145 7.77 -0.24 10.41
C VAL A 145 7.95 -1.29 11.48
N GLU A 146 8.59 -2.38 11.13
CA GLU A 146 8.88 -3.49 12.03
C GLU A 146 9.86 -3.09 13.13
N SER A 147 9.92 -3.89 14.19
CA SER A 147 10.90 -3.73 15.27
C SER A 147 12.34 -3.78 14.75
N SER A 148 12.58 -4.53 13.68
CA SER A 148 13.85 -4.57 12.93
C SER A 148 14.22 -3.26 12.26
N GLY A 149 13.25 -2.35 12.05
CA GLY A 149 13.41 -1.12 11.28
C GLY A 149 12.96 -1.22 9.82
N ASN A 150 12.52 -2.41 9.37
CA ASN A 150 12.08 -2.62 7.99
C ASN A 150 10.66 -2.10 7.76
N PRO A 151 10.42 -1.28 6.71
CA PRO A 151 9.09 -0.93 6.29
C PRO A 151 8.29 -2.14 5.79
N MET A 152 7.00 -2.19 6.15
CA MET A 152 6.05 -3.24 5.79
C MET A 152 4.74 -2.60 5.31
N LEU A 153 4.19 -3.08 4.21
CA LEU A 153 2.87 -2.68 3.74
C LEU A 153 1.77 -3.28 4.62
N VAL A 154 0.73 -2.49 4.87
CA VAL A 154 -0.49 -2.90 5.59
C VAL A 154 -1.72 -2.54 4.75
N GLY A 155 -2.89 -3.12 5.06
CA GLY A 155 -4.15 -2.71 4.43
C GLY A 155 -4.32 -3.20 2.98
N TYR A 156 -3.68 -4.30 2.59
CA TYR A 156 -3.88 -4.92 1.28
C TYR A 156 -5.37 -5.01 0.93
N ALA A 157 -5.72 -4.48 -0.23
CA ALA A 157 -7.05 -4.49 -0.83
C ALA A 157 -8.19 -3.82 -0.02
N VAL A 158 -7.96 -3.31 1.20
CA VAL A 158 -9.00 -2.68 2.05
C VAL A 158 -9.65 -1.51 1.31
N ARG A 159 -8.86 -0.63 0.70
CA ARG A 159 -9.38 0.50 -0.06
C ARG A 159 -10.36 0.05 -1.16
N ARG A 160 -10.09 -1.05 -1.85
CA ARG A 160 -10.96 -1.60 -2.90
C ARG A 160 -12.34 -1.96 -2.38
N VAL A 161 -12.41 -2.50 -1.16
CA VAL A 161 -13.69 -2.86 -0.51
C VAL A 161 -14.44 -1.59 -0.12
N VAL A 162 -13.77 -0.67 0.56
CA VAL A 162 -14.37 0.58 1.05
C VAL A 162 -14.85 1.46 -0.10
N ALA A 163 -14.06 1.61 -1.17
CA ALA A 163 -14.41 2.42 -2.33
C ALA A 163 -15.61 1.88 -3.14
N ARG A 164 -15.87 0.58 -3.08
CA ARG A 164 -17.05 -0.02 -3.72
C ARG A 164 -18.35 0.35 -3.00
N LEU A 165 -18.29 0.52 -1.69
CA LEU A 165 -19.46 0.84 -0.87
C LEU A 165 -19.79 2.33 -0.90
N ASP A 166 -18.78 3.17 -0.96
CA ASP A 166 -18.93 4.62 -1.03
C ASP A 166 -18.01 5.20 -2.11
N PRO A 167 -18.40 5.07 -3.40
CA PRO A 167 -17.61 5.59 -4.51
C PRO A 167 -17.52 7.12 -4.54
N SER A 168 -18.42 7.80 -3.85
CA SER A 168 -18.48 9.26 -3.76
C SER A 168 -17.70 9.84 -2.57
N ALA A 169 -17.15 9.00 -1.71
CA ALA A 169 -16.50 9.42 -0.48
C ALA A 169 -15.43 10.49 -0.72
N GLU A 170 -15.49 11.56 0.04
CA GLU A 170 -14.55 12.68 -0.07
C GLU A 170 -13.10 12.23 0.19
N TRP A 171 -12.90 11.25 1.07
CA TRP A 171 -11.58 10.71 1.37
C TRP A 171 -10.87 10.08 0.15
N LEU A 172 -11.63 9.58 -0.84
CA LEU A 172 -11.08 9.12 -2.10
C LEU A 172 -10.31 10.23 -2.83
N ARG A 173 -10.68 11.48 -2.58
CA ARG A 173 -10.01 12.67 -3.12
C ARG A 173 -8.77 13.03 -2.32
N LEU A 174 -8.73 12.73 -1.01
CA LEU A 174 -7.59 13.05 -0.15
C LEU A 174 -6.36 12.18 -0.47
N SER A 175 -6.56 10.97 -0.97
CA SER A 175 -5.47 10.07 -1.43
C SER A 175 -4.98 10.34 -2.86
N ARG A 176 -5.49 11.39 -3.55
CA ARG A 176 -5.18 11.66 -4.97
C ARG A 176 -3.70 11.82 -5.26
N GLY A 177 -2.93 12.41 -4.36
CA GLY A 177 -1.50 12.55 -4.55
C GLY A 177 -0.72 11.25 -4.65
N PHE A 178 -1.27 10.14 -4.14
CA PHE A 178 -0.65 8.81 -4.17
C PHE A 178 -1.26 7.88 -5.22
N ARG A 179 -2.14 8.39 -6.07
CA ARG A 179 -2.71 7.69 -7.22
C ARG A 179 -2.57 8.52 -8.48
N PRO A 180 -2.50 7.88 -9.66
CA PRO A 180 -2.47 8.63 -10.91
C PRO A 180 -3.67 9.59 -11.01
N PRO A 181 -3.48 10.81 -11.52
CA PRO A 181 -4.55 11.80 -11.59
C PRO A 181 -5.70 11.38 -12.51
N ASN A 182 -5.45 10.48 -13.45
CA ASN A 182 -6.43 9.89 -14.37
C ASN A 182 -7.04 8.57 -13.88
N ALA A 183 -6.62 8.05 -12.72
CA ALA A 183 -7.20 6.84 -12.16
C ALA A 183 -8.63 7.09 -11.66
N ASN A 184 -9.55 6.17 -12.00
CA ASN A 184 -10.89 6.19 -11.43
C ASN A 184 -10.81 5.87 -9.92
N PRO A 185 -11.28 6.76 -9.04
CA PRO A 185 -11.23 6.53 -7.59
C PRO A 185 -11.94 5.26 -7.13
N SER A 186 -13.00 4.86 -7.81
CA SER A 186 -13.85 3.71 -7.45
C SER A 186 -13.33 2.37 -7.98
N GLU A 187 -12.35 2.39 -8.90
CA GLU A 187 -11.79 1.17 -9.46
C GLU A 187 -10.70 0.58 -8.57
N PRO A 188 -10.51 -0.76 -8.62
CA PRO A 188 -9.50 -1.47 -7.84
C PRO A 188 -8.15 -1.12 -8.40
N GLY A 189 -7.52 -0.25 -8.68
CA GLY A 189 -6.19 0.04 -9.20
C GLY A 189 -5.54 -1.08 -10.02
N THR A 190 -4.47 -0.74 -10.68
CA THR A 190 -3.64 -1.62 -11.49
C THR A 190 -2.23 -1.75 -10.87
N ARG A 191 -1.40 -2.66 -11.41
CA ARG A 191 0.02 -2.74 -11.07
C ARG A 191 0.72 -1.40 -11.34
N ALA A 192 0.38 -0.73 -12.44
CA ALA A 192 0.94 0.56 -12.78
C ALA A 192 0.53 1.66 -11.79
N ASP A 193 -0.64 1.54 -11.15
CA ASP A 193 -1.08 2.46 -10.11
C ASP A 193 -0.32 2.24 -8.79
N ASP A 194 -0.01 0.99 -8.44
CA ASP A 194 0.86 0.69 -7.30
C ASP A 194 2.27 1.25 -7.50
N LEU A 195 2.83 1.15 -8.72
CA LEU A 195 4.14 1.73 -9.07
C LEU A 195 4.12 3.26 -9.02
N TYR A 196 3.04 3.90 -9.46
CA TYR A 196 2.83 5.32 -9.25
C TYR A 196 2.79 5.66 -7.76
N GLY A 197 2.04 4.90 -6.96
CA GLY A 197 1.96 5.07 -5.51
C GLY A 197 3.32 4.94 -4.83
N LEU A 198 4.15 3.98 -5.25
CA LEU A 198 5.53 3.83 -4.77
C LEU A 198 6.40 5.04 -5.12
N ALA A 199 6.26 5.58 -6.33
CA ALA A 199 6.96 6.81 -6.73
C ALA A 199 6.47 8.03 -5.95
N ALA A 200 5.15 8.15 -5.73
CA ALA A 200 4.56 9.22 -4.95
C ALA A 200 4.96 9.13 -3.46
N LEU A 201 5.07 7.93 -2.90
CA LEU A 201 5.64 7.70 -1.58
C LEU A 201 7.11 8.13 -1.51
N THR A 202 7.91 7.78 -2.53
CA THR A 202 9.32 8.20 -2.63
C THR A 202 9.44 9.72 -2.74
N TYR A 203 8.61 10.35 -3.57
CA TYR A 203 8.50 11.79 -3.69
C TYR A 203 8.15 12.47 -2.36
N TYR A 204 7.15 11.90 -1.65
CA TYR A 204 6.75 12.38 -0.33
C TYR A 204 7.90 12.31 0.69
N LEU A 205 8.64 11.21 0.71
CA LEU A 205 9.81 11.04 1.58
C LEU A 205 10.94 12.02 1.25
N LEU A 206 11.06 12.42 -0.01
CA LEU A 206 12.06 13.42 -0.44
C LEU A 206 11.64 14.84 -0.07
N LEU A 207 10.36 15.21 -0.22
CA LEU A 207 9.91 16.61 -0.19
C LEU A 207 8.94 16.94 0.96
N GLY A 208 8.49 15.97 1.74
CA GLY A 208 7.52 16.15 2.83
C GLY A 208 6.07 16.42 2.38
N ARG A 209 5.80 16.38 1.08
CA ARG A 209 4.47 16.61 0.50
C ARG A 209 4.22 15.65 -0.68
N PRO A 210 2.96 15.25 -0.94
CA PRO A 210 2.64 14.41 -2.10
C PRO A 210 2.81 15.19 -3.41
N PRO A 211 2.98 14.49 -4.56
CA PRO A 211 2.98 15.13 -5.87
C PRO A 211 1.61 15.75 -6.18
N ALA A 212 1.60 16.87 -6.88
CA ALA A 212 0.34 17.53 -7.28
C ALA A 212 -0.42 16.77 -8.40
N GLY A 213 0.28 15.88 -9.10
CA GLY A 213 -0.23 15.10 -10.21
C GLY A 213 -0.06 15.77 -11.58
N GLY A 214 0.22 14.98 -12.60
CA GLY A 214 0.42 15.44 -13.98
C GLY A 214 1.52 16.50 -14.11
N THR A 215 1.31 17.43 -15.00
CA THR A 215 2.25 18.52 -15.31
C THR A 215 2.45 19.52 -14.17
N ALA A 216 1.57 19.52 -13.16
CA ALA A 216 1.69 20.37 -11.98
C ALA A 216 2.71 19.82 -10.96
N THR A 217 3.23 18.60 -11.15
CA THR A 217 4.21 18.00 -10.25
C THR A 217 5.58 18.65 -10.48
N VAL A 218 6.08 19.30 -9.43
CA VAL A 218 7.41 19.93 -9.44
C VAL A 218 8.48 18.84 -9.33
N PRO A 219 9.49 18.80 -10.22
CA PRO A 219 10.58 17.85 -10.08
C PRO A 219 11.26 17.93 -8.72
N PRO A 220 11.62 16.81 -8.08
CA PRO A 220 12.27 16.79 -6.77
C PRO A 220 13.50 17.69 -6.70
N ARG A 221 14.34 17.68 -7.73
CA ARG A 221 15.57 18.47 -7.80
C ARG A 221 15.31 19.97 -7.93
N GLN A 222 14.20 20.38 -8.56
CA GLN A 222 13.80 21.77 -8.61
C GLN A 222 13.40 22.30 -7.22
N ALA A 223 12.74 21.48 -6.41
CA ALA A 223 12.36 21.80 -5.05
C ALA A 223 13.54 21.67 -4.06
N ARG A 224 14.46 20.72 -4.33
CA ARG A 224 15.62 20.39 -3.50
C ARG A 224 16.81 20.04 -4.39
N PRO A 225 17.71 21.00 -4.65
CA PRO A 225 18.87 20.81 -5.54
C PRO A 225 19.82 19.68 -5.15
N GLU A 226 19.80 19.26 -3.88
CA GLU A 226 20.61 18.16 -3.34
C GLU A 226 20.15 16.79 -3.82
N VAL A 227 18.93 16.68 -4.36
CA VAL A 227 18.43 15.42 -4.92
C VAL A 227 19.25 15.08 -6.16
N PRO A 228 19.86 13.88 -6.22
CA PRO A 228 20.64 13.47 -7.38
C PRO A 228 19.78 13.43 -8.64
N GLU A 229 20.36 13.79 -9.78
CA GLU A 229 19.65 13.86 -11.06
C GLU A 229 18.98 12.54 -11.46
N HIS A 230 19.65 11.42 -11.27
CA HIS A 230 19.08 10.09 -11.56
C HIS A 230 17.88 9.75 -10.69
N VAL A 231 17.85 10.23 -9.43
CA VAL A 231 16.69 10.05 -8.51
C VAL A 231 15.53 10.91 -9.00
N ASP A 232 15.80 12.17 -9.35
CA ASP A 232 14.80 13.09 -9.90
C ASP A 232 14.15 12.51 -11.16
N GLN A 233 14.97 12.10 -12.13
CA GLN A 233 14.52 11.50 -13.39
C GLN A 233 13.71 10.21 -13.15
N ALA A 234 14.18 9.32 -12.25
CA ALA A 234 13.47 8.08 -11.93
C ALA A 234 12.10 8.34 -11.30
N VAL A 235 12.04 9.25 -10.32
CA VAL A 235 10.78 9.61 -9.66
C VAL A 235 9.82 10.26 -10.66
N MET A 236 10.27 11.21 -11.47
CA MET A 236 9.40 11.87 -12.45
C MET A 236 8.91 10.92 -13.55
N ARG A 237 9.74 9.99 -14.02
CA ARG A 237 9.31 8.93 -14.94
C ARG A 237 8.23 8.05 -14.34
N ALA A 238 8.40 7.62 -13.09
CA ALA A 238 7.43 6.75 -12.41
C ALA A 238 6.12 7.48 -12.08
N LEU A 239 6.13 8.83 -11.97
CA LEU A 239 4.96 9.69 -11.79
C LEU A 239 4.30 10.11 -13.11
N SER A 240 4.71 9.57 -14.26
CA SER A 240 4.05 9.83 -15.54
C SER A 240 2.55 9.57 -15.47
N THR A 241 1.76 10.41 -16.13
CA THR A 241 0.32 10.19 -16.31
C THR A 241 0.03 9.01 -17.23
N ASP A 242 0.94 8.77 -18.19
CA ASP A 242 0.90 7.61 -19.08
C ASP A 242 1.47 6.38 -18.34
N PRO A 243 0.65 5.33 -18.10
CA PRO A 243 1.11 4.13 -17.42
C PRO A 243 2.22 3.39 -18.20
N ASP A 244 2.23 3.45 -19.53
CA ASP A 244 3.23 2.76 -20.36
C ASP A 244 4.60 3.46 -20.34
N ALA A 245 4.63 4.74 -20.00
CA ALA A 245 5.88 5.48 -19.82
C ALA A 245 6.56 5.15 -18.47
N ARG A 246 5.83 4.55 -17.52
CA ARG A 246 6.35 4.20 -16.19
C ARG A 246 7.34 3.02 -16.28
N PHE A 247 7.83 2.56 -15.14
CA PHE A 247 8.57 1.31 -15.03
C PHE A 247 7.60 0.12 -15.06
N SER A 248 8.08 -1.03 -15.53
CA SER A 248 7.28 -2.27 -15.60
C SER A 248 7.23 -3.02 -14.25
N SER A 249 8.19 -2.74 -13.36
CA SER A 249 8.30 -3.34 -12.02
C SER A 249 8.88 -2.36 -11.00
N ALA A 250 8.65 -2.65 -9.73
CA ALA A 250 9.30 -1.88 -8.67
C ALA A 250 10.82 -2.10 -8.68
N GLN A 251 11.29 -3.29 -9.05
CA GLN A 251 12.70 -3.58 -9.20
C GLN A 251 13.39 -2.67 -10.20
N GLU A 252 12.78 -2.42 -11.37
CA GLU A 252 13.31 -1.47 -12.36
C GLU A 252 13.39 -0.04 -11.81
N PHE A 253 12.33 0.41 -11.16
CA PHE A 253 12.31 1.71 -10.50
C PHE A 253 13.43 1.84 -9.45
N LEU A 254 13.60 0.83 -8.60
CA LEU A 254 14.64 0.79 -7.58
C LEU A 254 16.06 0.75 -8.17
N ALA A 255 16.24 0.07 -9.28
CA ALA A 255 17.51 0.08 -10.02
C ALA A 255 17.83 1.49 -10.52
N ALA A 256 16.84 2.20 -11.07
CA ALA A 256 17.00 3.59 -11.51
C ALA A 256 17.30 4.54 -10.35
N LEU A 257 16.67 4.36 -9.17
CA LEU A 257 16.96 5.15 -7.96
C LEU A 257 18.39 4.96 -7.43
N ARG A 258 19.03 3.81 -7.73
CA ARG A 258 20.38 3.47 -7.28
C ARG A 258 21.47 3.72 -8.32
N ALA A 259 21.09 3.98 -9.57
CA ALA A 259 22.01 4.14 -10.69
C ALA A 259 22.85 5.39 -10.54
N ARG A 260 24.08 5.28 -10.07
CA ARG A 260 25.02 6.41 -10.03
C ARG A 260 25.50 6.71 -11.45
N GLY A 261 25.00 7.78 -12.09
CA GLY A 261 25.57 8.35 -13.32
C GLY A 261 25.25 7.60 -14.63
N ALA A 262 24.31 6.66 -14.64
CA ALA A 262 23.80 6.10 -15.89
C ALA A 262 22.55 6.87 -16.33
N ASN A 263 22.62 7.49 -17.50
CA ASN A 263 21.48 8.13 -18.14
C ASN A 263 20.36 7.07 -18.36
N PRO A 264 19.14 7.21 -17.80
CA PRO A 264 18.08 6.24 -18.02
C PRO A 264 17.72 6.24 -19.50
N ARG A 265 18.13 5.21 -20.20
CA ARG A 265 17.80 4.98 -21.62
C ARG A 265 16.26 4.98 -21.74
N ALA A 266 15.76 5.70 -22.74
CA ALA A 266 14.34 5.65 -23.13
C ALA A 266 13.84 4.18 -23.21
N PRO A 267 12.56 3.92 -22.92
CA PRO A 267 12.01 2.57 -22.95
C PRO A 267 12.40 1.91 -24.27
N SER A 268 13.05 0.74 -24.16
CA SER A 268 13.33 -0.09 -25.33
C SER A 268 11.97 -0.37 -25.99
N ALA A 269 11.76 0.15 -27.17
CA ALA A 269 10.58 -0.15 -27.95
C ALA A 269 10.44 -1.69 -27.96
N ARG A 270 9.35 -2.16 -27.38
CA ARG A 270 8.99 -3.57 -27.37
C ARG A 270 9.13 -4.07 -28.82
N ALA A 271 10.09 -4.96 -29.08
CA ALA A 271 10.24 -5.58 -30.38
C ALA A 271 8.88 -6.09 -30.83
N ALA A 272 8.40 -5.57 -31.95
CA ALA A 272 7.19 -6.07 -32.59
C ALA A 272 7.32 -7.57 -32.79
N PRO A 273 6.29 -8.38 -32.58
CA PRO A 273 6.33 -9.79 -32.89
C PRO A 273 6.67 -9.96 -34.38
N PRO A 274 7.53 -10.94 -34.76
CA PRO A 274 7.84 -11.17 -36.16
C PRO A 274 6.52 -11.43 -36.90
N GLY A 275 6.33 -10.67 -37.98
CA GLY A 275 5.19 -10.84 -38.86
C GLY A 275 5.22 -12.25 -39.50
N PRO A 276 4.09 -12.77 -39.99
CA PRO A 276 4.00 -14.09 -40.55
C PRO A 276 4.91 -14.17 -41.80
N GLU A 277 5.89 -15.09 -41.76
CA GLU A 277 6.71 -15.41 -42.91
C GLU A 277 5.85 -15.91 -44.05
N ALA A 278 5.98 -15.23 -45.18
CA ALA A 278 5.33 -15.62 -46.43
C ALA A 278 5.94 -16.97 -46.89
N ASN A 279 5.09 -17.97 -46.94
CA ASN A 279 5.36 -19.30 -47.40
C ASN A 279 5.50 -19.30 -48.93
N PHE A 280 6.70 -19.42 -49.48
CA PHE A 280 6.93 -19.77 -50.88
C PHE A 280 7.14 -21.26 -51.00
N PRO A 281 6.47 -21.98 -51.93
CA PRO A 281 6.62 -23.40 -52.11
C PRO A 281 7.89 -23.71 -52.90
N GLN A 282 8.79 -24.57 -52.40
CA GLN A 282 9.79 -25.24 -53.18
C GLN A 282 9.50 -26.73 -53.26
N SER A 283 9.51 -27.17 -54.50
CA SER A 283 9.22 -28.48 -55.07
C SER A 283 10.13 -29.60 -54.59
N ALA A 284 9.52 -30.74 -54.59
CA ALA A 284 9.97 -32.11 -54.49
C ALA A 284 11.41 -32.45 -54.96
N HIS A 285 12.08 -33.29 -54.18
CA HIS A 285 12.76 -34.45 -54.71
C HIS A 285 12.77 -35.60 -53.68
N GLN A 286 12.44 -36.75 -54.20
CA GLN A 286 12.40 -38.09 -53.59
C GLN A 286 13.81 -38.55 -53.19
N ASP A 287 13.99 -39.37 -52.15
CA ASP A 287 14.27 -40.77 -52.21
C ASP A 287 14.58 -41.37 -50.84
N ALA A 288 13.89 -42.45 -50.61
CA ALA A 288 14.21 -43.80 -50.14
C ALA A 288 15.22 -44.03 -48.99
N GLY A 289 14.76 -44.76 -47.99
CA GLY A 289 15.58 -45.85 -47.51
C GLY A 289 15.71 -46.07 -46.02
N VAL A 290 14.84 -46.93 -45.47
CA VAL A 290 15.15 -48.13 -44.67
C VAL A 290 15.57 -48.01 -43.18
N SER A 291 14.76 -48.69 -42.37
CA SER A 291 15.02 -49.59 -41.23
C SER A 291 15.15 -49.04 -39.81
N ARG A 292 14.16 -49.45 -39.03
CA ARG A 292 14.28 -49.82 -37.61
C ARG A 292 15.11 -51.10 -37.46
N PRO A 293 15.74 -51.40 -36.30
CA PRO A 293 14.99 -52.08 -35.23
C PRO A 293 15.43 -51.81 -33.77
N ASP A 294 14.52 -52.17 -32.89
CA ASP A 294 14.62 -52.93 -31.65
C ASP A 294 15.10 -52.33 -30.31
N ARG A 295 14.16 -52.48 -29.42
CA ARG A 295 14.25 -52.46 -27.97
C ARG A 295 14.88 -53.76 -27.43
N PRO A 296 15.52 -53.74 -26.23
CA PRO A 296 15.05 -54.62 -25.16
C PRO A 296 15.00 -54.04 -23.75
N THR A 297 13.97 -54.45 -23.09
CA THR A 297 13.60 -54.83 -21.70
C THR A 297 14.69 -54.87 -20.62
N GLY A 298 14.29 -54.39 -19.40
CA GLY A 298 14.80 -54.24 -18.06
C GLY A 298 15.67 -55.38 -17.46
N PRO A 299 15.98 -55.36 -16.20
CA PRO A 299 15.06 -55.39 -15.02
C PRO A 299 15.51 -54.63 -13.75
N SER A 300 14.56 -54.46 -12.87
CA SER A 300 14.52 -54.52 -11.39
C SER A 300 15.83 -54.46 -10.58
N GLY A 301 15.85 -53.54 -9.60
CA GLY A 301 16.78 -53.55 -8.47
C GLY A 301 16.36 -52.57 -7.38
N ALA A 302 15.86 -53.09 -6.27
CA ALA A 302 15.57 -52.38 -5.03
C ALA A 302 16.86 -51.89 -4.38
N GLY A 303 16.84 -50.70 -3.83
CA GLY A 303 17.92 -50.18 -3.00
C GLY A 303 17.39 -49.03 -2.13
N GLU A 304 17.18 -49.36 -0.87
CA GLU A 304 17.00 -48.40 0.21
C GLU A 304 18.18 -47.41 0.27
N PHE A 305 17.90 -46.13 0.30
CA PHE A 305 18.84 -45.14 0.89
C PHE A 305 18.08 -44.12 1.72
N ALA A 306 18.31 -44.21 3.03
CA ALA A 306 18.02 -43.15 3.98
C ALA A 306 18.81 -41.89 3.59
N GLY A 307 18.12 -40.84 3.16
CA GLY A 307 18.67 -39.54 2.83
C GLY A 307 18.17 -38.51 3.83
N THR A 308 19.09 -38.07 4.67
CA THR A 308 19.01 -36.96 5.62
C THR A 308 18.41 -35.71 4.94
N VAL A 309 17.33 -35.18 5.50
CA VAL A 309 16.74 -33.90 5.10
C VAL A 309 17.73 -32.80 5.47
N GLN A 310 18.42 -32.24 4.50
CA GLN A 310 19.16 -30.99 4.68
C GLN A 310 18.15 -29.84 4.79
N LEU A 311 18.14 -29.23 5.96
CA LEU A 311 17.47 -27.95 6.21
C LEU A 311 18.09 -26.90 5.27
N THR A 312 17.28 -26.32 4.42
CA THR A 312 17.64 -25.14 3.63
C THR A 312 18.03 -24.00 4.56
N PRO A 313 19.14 -23.29 4.31
CA PRO A 313 19.56 -22.18 5.15
C PRO A 313 18.50 -21.05 5.13
N GLN A 314 18.19 -20.54 6.31
CA GLN A 314 17.37 -19.32 6.44
C GLN A 314 18.06 -18.17 5.69
N PRO A 315 17.31 -17.29 5.02
CA PRO A 315 17.90 -16.10 4.41
C PRO A 315 18.52 -15.23 5.51
N GLU A 316 19.79 -14.89 5.36
CA GLU A 316 20.49 -13.97 6.24
C GLU A 316 19.75 -12.63 6.36
N PRO A 317 19.75 -12.00 7.56
CA PRO A 317 19.19 -10.67 7.71
C PRO A 317 19.98 -9.68 6.83
N PHE A 318 19.23 -8.87 6.08
CA PHE A 318 19.75 -7.86 5.18
C PHE A 318 20.70 -6.90 5.94
N ARG A 319 21.99 -6.97 5.66
CA ARG A 319 22.97 -5.98 6.11
C ARG A 319 22.84 -4.72 5.26
N GLU A 320 22.59 -3.59 5.90
CA GLU A 320 22.62 -2.28 5.24
C GLU A 320 23.99 -2.07 4.55
N PRO A 321 24.02 -1.60 3.31
CA PRO A 321 25.25 -1.09 2.72
C PRO A 321 25.66 0.18 3.47
N GLU A 322 26.74 0.06 4.25
CA GLU A 322 27.31 1.20 4.97
C GLU A 322 27.70 2.36 4.03
N ALA A 323 27.39 3.57 4.44
CA ALA A 323 27.96 4.86 4.02
C ALA A 323 27.25 5.74 2.98
N SER A 324 26.23 5.29 2.22
CA SER A 324 25.62 6.16 1.21
C SER A 324 24.21 6.68 1.53
N SER A 325 23.49 6.02 2.44
CA SER A 325 22.10 6.36 2.80
C SER A 325 21.96 7.48 3.83
N ARG A 326 23.01 7.74 4.61
CA ARG A 326 22.99 8.75 5.69
C ARG A 326 22.88 10.18 5.18
N SER A 327 23.33 10.46 3.96
CA SER A 327 23.35 11.80 3.39
C SER A 327 21.98 12.36 3.02
N LEU A 328 21.00 11.52 2.68
CA LEU A 328 19.66 11.97 2.27
C LEU A 328 18.66 12.10 3.45
N VAL A 329 18.95 11.49 4.58
CA VAL A 329 18.04 11.44 5.75
C VAL A 329 18.21 12.65 6.67
N SER A 330 19.38 13.31 6.65
CA SER A 330 19.79 14.29 7.69
C SER A 330 19.25 15.71 7.49
N LEU A 331 18.40 15.99 6.52
CA LEU A 331 18.22 17.38 6.06
C LEU A 331 16.81 17.98 6.21
N VAL A 332 15.83 17.36 6.88
CA VAL A 332 14.48 17.99 6.96
C VAL A 332 13.89 17.95 8.34
N PRO A 333 13.64 19.08 8.98
CA PRO A 333 12.46 19.24 9.82
C PRO A 333 11.24 19.14 8.88
N LEU A 334 10.45 18.08 8.95
CA LEU A 334 9.17 18.01 8.28
C LEU A 334 8.23 18.97 9.01
N GLU A 335 7.79 20.00 8.30
CA GLU A 335 6.62 20.74 8.76
C GLU A 335 5.46 19.73 8.94
N PRO A 336 4.68 19.82 10.04
CA PRO A 336 3.54 18.94 10.24
C PRO A 336 2.62 19.07 9.01
N TYR A 337 2.14 17.92 8.52
CA TYR A 337 1.10 17.87 7.48
C TYR A 337 -0.14 18.58 8.05
N GLU A 338 -0.23 19.88 7.83
CA GLU A 338 -1.47 20.61 8.06
C GLU A 338 -2.43 20.26 6.93
N MET A 339 -3.57 19.68 7.30
CA MET A 339 -4.70 19.59 6.36
C MET A 339 -4.92 20.95 5.72
N ALA A 340 -5.06 20.96 4.40
CA ALA A 340 -5.15 22.15 3.58
C ALA A 340 -6.05 23.21 4.25
N PRO A 341 -5.61 24.49 4.27
CA PRO A 341 -6.28 25.56 5.00
C PRO A 341 -7.76 25.78 4.60
N GLU A 342 -8.15 25.27 3.44
CA GLU A 342 -9.55 25.27 2.97
C GLU A 342 -10.48 24.40 3.82
N LEU A 343 -10.01 23.29 4.40
CA LEU A 343 -10.81 22.44 5.28
C LEU A 343 -11.04 23.09 6.64
N ARG A 344 -10.07 23.83 7.16
CA ARG A 344 -10.22 24.61 8.39
C ARG A 344 -11.26 25.74 8.23
N ARG A 345 -11.29 26.42 7.08
CA ARG A 345 -12.30 27.46 6.78
C ARG A 345 -13.70 26.87 6.65
N ARG A 346 -13.86 25.73 5.99
CA ARG A 346 -15.19 25.10 5.83
C ARG A 346 -15.76 24.56 7.14
N SER A 347 -14.92 23.94 7.98
CA SER A 347 -15.38 23.51 9.33
C SER A 347 -15.82 24.69 10.20
N GLY A 348 -15.13 25.82 10.13
CA GLY A 348 -15.55 27.04 10.82
C GLY A 348 -16.88 27.61 10.30
N ILE A 349 -17.10 27.59 8.98
CA ILE A 349 -18.34 28.06 8.35
C ILE A 349 -19.53 27.14 8.71
N VAL A 350 -19.32 25.81 8.67
CA VAL A 350 -20.36 24.83 9.06
C VAL A 350 -20.72 24.98 10.54
N LEU A 351 -19.72 25.15 11.42
CA LEU A 351 -19.96 25.37 12.84
C LEU A 351 -20.71 26.69 13.10
N LEU A 352 -20.33 27.77 12.40
CA LEU A 352 -21.01 29.06 12.50
C LEU A 352 -22.44 28.96 11.96
N ALA A 353 -22.69 28.29 10.85
CA ALA A 353 -24.02 28.06 10.31
C ALA A 353 -24.89 27.24 11.28
N ALA A 354 -24.35 26.20 11.91
CA ALA A 354 -25.05 25.40 12.90
C ALA A 354 -25.41 26.21 14.13
N LEU A 355 -24.51 27.09 14.61
CA LEU A 355 -24.77 27.99 15.74
C LEU A 355 -25.84 29.04 15.40
N VAL A 356 -25.86 29.59 14.20
CA VAL A 356 -26.88 30.52 13.73
C VAL A 356 -28.25 29.85 13.65
N VAL A 357 -28.32 28.62 13.10
CA VAL A 357 -29.58 27.86 13.08
C VAL A 357 -30.07 27.54 14.48
N LEU A 358 -29.19 27.13 15.39
CA LEU A 358 -29.54 26.87 16.77
C LEU A 358 -30.08 28.14 17.48
N ALA A 359 -29.42 29.29 17.27
CA ALA A 359 -29.87 30.60 17.83
C ALA A 359 -31.23 30.98 17.28
N LEU A 360 -31.49 30.79 15.98
CA LEU A 360 -32.81 31.05 15.37
C LEU A 360 -33.90 30.13 15.94
N VAL A 361 -33.59 28.83 16.12
CA VAL A 361 -34.53 27.88 16.73
C VAL A 361 -34.87 28.29 18.18
N LEU A 362 -33.85 28.64 18.96
CA LEU A 362 -34.06 29.12 20.35
C LEU A 362 -34.87 30.42 20.40
N LEU A 363 -34.62 31.35 19.45
CA LEU A 363 -35.40 32.59 19.34
C LEU A 363 -36.87 32.29 19.00
N VAL A 364 -37.14 31.40 18.06
CA VAL A 364 -38.49 30.98 17.68
C VAL A 364 -39.20 30.31 18.87
N LEU A 365 -38.51 29.43 19.60
CA LEU A 365 -39.08 28.77 20.79
C LEU A 365 -39.38 29.78 21.93
N SER A 366 -38.53 30.79 22.11
CA SER A 366 -38.74 31.88 23.07
C SER A 366 -39.96 32.75 22.70
N VAL A 367 -40.06 33.13 21.40
CA VAL A 367 -41.16 33.97 20.90
C VAL A 367 -42.50 33.22 20.92
N THR A 368 -42.47 31.90 20.70
CA THR A 368 -43.69 31.06 20.73
C THR A 368 -44.11 30.60 22.12
N GLY A 369 -43.40 31.04 23.17
CA GLY A 369 -43.71 30.70 24.58
C GLY A 369 -43.53 29.20 24.90
N ARG A 370 -42.77 28.45 24.11
CA ARG A 370 -42.54 27.02 24.31
C ARG A 370 -41.24 26.72 25.07
N LEU A 371 -40.47 27.74 25.43
CA LEU A 371 -39.33 27.60 26.35
C LEU A 371 -39.76 28.15 27.73
N TYR A 372 -40.06 27.25 28.65
CA TYR A 372 -40.08 27.57 30.07
C TYR A 372 -38.66 27.41 30.61
N LEU A 373 -38.06 28.50 31.02
CA LEU A 373 -36.86 28.49 31.87
C LEU A 373 -37.27 28.27 33.33
#